data_d3c22806d87ed1832b08aed4e4fc41da
#
_entry.id   d3c22806d87ed1832b08aed4e4fc41da
#
_cell.length_a   1.000
_cell.length_b   1.000
_cell.length_c   1.000
_cell.angle_alpha   90.00
_cell.angle_beta   90.00
_cell.angle_gamma   90.00
#
_symmetry.space_group_name_H-M   'P 1'
#
loop_
_entity.id
_entity.type
_entity.pdbx_description
1 polymer ?
#
loop_
_entity_poly.entity_id
_entity_poly.type
_entity_poly.pdbx_seq_one_letter_code
_entity_poly.pdbx_strand_id
1 'polypeptide(L)' 'MDEELFELAKENDLTLDEAEEVQAVADENGIDLEDALEIWQNQ' A
#
# COMPACT_ATOMS: atom_id res chain seq x y z
N MET A 1 -4.92 -9.73 -7.95
CA MET A 1 -4.38 -8.54 -7.31
C MET A 1 -4.80 -7.30 -8.07
N ASP A 2 -5.07 -6.23 -7.37
CA ASP A 2 -5.47 -4.97 -7.95
C ASP A 2 -4.32 -4.34 -8.71
N GLU A 3 -4.61 -3.87 -9.93
CA GLU A 3 -3.60 -3.23 -10.78
C GLU A 3 -2.97 -2.03 -10.07
N GLU A 4 -3.79 -1.27 -9.38
CA GLU A 4 -3.35 -0.08 -8.67
C GLU A 4 -2.35 -0.45 -7.57
N LEU A 5 -2.64 -1.51 -6.86
CA LEU A 5 -1.74 -1.99 -5.80
C LEU A 5 -0.43 -2.50 -6.39
N PHE A 6 -0.52 -3.20 -7.50
CA PHE A 6 0.67 -3.72 -8.17
C PHE A 6 1.58 -2.59 -8.64
N GLU A 7 1.00 -1.55 -9.22
CA GLU A 7 1.76 -0.41 -9.68
C GLU A 7 2.40 0.35 -8.52
N LEU A 8 1.66 0.48 -7.43
CA LEU A 8 2.18 1.14 -6.24
C LEU A 8 3.40 0.40 -5.71
N ALA A 9 3.30 -0.91 -5.65
CA ALA A 9 4.41 -1.74 -5.17
C ALA A 9 5.61 -1.60 -6.07
N LYS A 10 5.39 -1.60 -7.38
CA LYS A 10 6.47 -1.50 -8.36
C LYS A 10 7.18 -0.16 -8.28
N GLU A 11 6.40 0.91 -8.15
CA GLU A 11 6.96 2.26 -8.09
C GLU A 11 7.77 2.50 -6.82
N ASN A 12 7.37 1.84 -5.75
CA ASN A 12 8.00 2.04 -4.44
C ASN A 12 8.93 0.90 -4.05
N ASP A 13 9.15 -0.03 -4.97
CA ASP A 13 10.08 -1.14 -4.75
C ASP A 13 9.65 -2.02 -3.57
N LEU A 14 8.37 -2.24 -3.46
CA LEU A 14 7.80 -3.07 -2.40
C LEU A 14 7.61 -4.49 -2.86
N THR A 15 7.72 -5.42 -1.91
CA THR A 15 7.36 -6.81 -2.18
C THR A 15 5.84 -6.93 -2.18
N LEU A 16 5.35 -8.08 -2.64
CA LEU A 16 3.93 -8.36 -2.65
C LEU A 16 3.35 -8.31 -1.24
N ASP A 17 4.07 -8.89 -0.28
CA ASP A 17 3.65 -8.89 1.12
C ASP A 17 3.52 -7.47 1.66
N GLU A 18 4.50 -6.63 1.33
CA GLU A 18 4.48 -5.24 1.78
C GLU A 18 3.32 -4.48 1.17
N ALA A 19 3.05 -4.73 -0.11
CA ALA A 19 1.92 -4.08 -0.79
C ALA A 19 0.60 -4.47 -0.14
N GLU A 20 0.47 -5.74 0.25
CA GLU A 20 -0.74 -6.19 0.92
C GLU A 20 -0.92 -5.54 2.28
N GLU A 21 0.18 -5.30 2.99
CA GLU A 21 0.12 -4.59 4.27
C GLU A 21 -0.35 -3.16 4.09
N VAL A 22 0.14 -2.50 3.04
CA VAL A 22 -0.31 -1.13 2.74
C VAL A 22 -1.80 -1.12 2.44
N GLN A 23 -2.27 -2.11 1.67
CA GLN A 23 -3.69 -2.19 1.37
C GLN A 23 -4.53 -2.39 2.63
N ALA A 24 -4.04 -3.20 3.56
CA ALA A 24 -4.73 -3.41 4.83
C ALA A 24 -4.85 -2.11 5.61
N VAL A 25 -3.80 -1.30 5.61
CA VAL A 25 -3.83 0.01 6.26
C VAL A 25 -4.89 0.90 5.62
N ALA A 26 -4.94 0.89 4.28
CA ALA A 26 -5.92 1.69 3.54
C ALA A 26 -7.35 1.27 3.91
N ASP A 27 -7.59 -0.04 3.95
CA ASP A 27 -8.91 -0.58 4.27
C ASP A 27 -9.32 -0.24 5.69
N GLU A 28 -8.41 -0.41 6.64
CA GLU A 28 -8.72 -0.18 8.05
C GLU A 28 -9.02 1.29 8.34
N ASN A 29 -8.37 2.18 7.62
CA ASN A 29 -8.52 3.61 7.86
C ASN A 29 -9.44 4.31 6.86
N GLY A 30 -9.92 3.58 5.86
CA GLY A 30 -10.79 4.14 4.83
C GLY A 30 -10.12 5.23 4.03
N ILE A 31 -8.84 5.05 3.70
CA ILE A 31 -8.06 6.04 2.99
C ILE A 31 -7.49 5.44 1.71
N ASP A 32 -6.90 6.29 0.88
CA ASP A 32 -6.29 5.87 -0.38
C ASP A 32 -5.00 5.10 -0.14
N LEU A 33 -4.59 4.34 -1.14
CA LEU A 33 -3.36 3.56 -1.06
C LEU A 33 -2.15 4.46 -0.84
N GLU A 34 -2.11 5.62 -1.47
CA GLU A 34 -0.99 6.55 -1.32
C GLU A 34 -0.89 7.07 0.10
N ASP A 35 -2.02 7.40 0.70
CA ASP A 35 -2.04 7.83 2.09
C ASP A 35 -1.64 6.70 3.01
N ALA A 36 -2.13 5.50 2.72
CA ALA A 36 -1.80 4.32 3.50
C ALA A 36 -0.30 4.02 3.42
N LEU A 37 0.28 4.19 2.25
CA LEU A 37 1.70 3.97 2.06
C LEU A 37 2.51 4.91 2.94
N GLU A 38 2.10 6.17 2.99
CA GLU A 38 2.79 7.16 3.81
C GLU A 38 2.76 6.77 5.28
N ILE A 39 1.58 6.37 5.77
CA ILE A 39 1.44 5.92 7.16
C ILE A 39 2.30 4.69 7.41
N TRP A 40 2.24 3.75 6.49
CA TRP A 40 2.99 2.50 6.60
C TRP A 40 4.50 2.74 6.68
N GLN A 41 4.99 3.67 5.87
CA GLN A 41 6.42 3.97 5.83
C GLN A 41 6.91 4.69 7.08
N ASN A 42 6.02 5.37 7.76
CA ASN A 42 6.37 6.16 8.94
C ASN A 42 6.21 5.40 10.26
N GLN A 43 5.90 4.13 10.18
CA GLN A 43 5.79 3.31 11.38
C GLN A 43 7.14 2.83 11.88
#